data_0bf5f50d04305146b2bd9b10c9d25d19
#
_entry.id   0bf5f50d04305146b2bd9b10c9d25d19
#
_cell.length_a   1.000
_cell.length_b   1.000
_cell.length_c   1.000
_cell.angle_alpha   90.00
_cell.angle_beta   90.00
_cell.angle_gamma   90.00
#
_symmetry.space_group_name_H-M   'P 1'
#
loop_
_entity.id
_entity.type
_entity.pdbx_description
1 polymer ?
#
loop_
_entity_poly.entity_id
_entity_poly.type
_entity_poly.pdbx_seq_one_letter_code
_entity_poly.pdbx_strand_id
1 'polypeptide(L)'
;MVDDFRRGAESMGERASAARDAVNERAREAKEAVNEATRDAREAVNERAAAAKEATAEAIAAVKPKLRGVSHEWAFFISLVLGAALIFFAKTPKATLAVGIYAVSLSALLGTSALYHRVNWKRPSVRTWMRRLDHTMIFFLIAGTYTPFALLVMNGPLATAILIAVWVGAIAGAIVEMVWVGHPKWVSATVYLTIGWVAVAAFPELWSGLGPTAALMLVGGGVLYTAGAVVYAVQRPNPSPAIFGYHEVFHAFVLAAALIHFSVIAFWATPLR
;
A
#
# COMPACT_ATOMS: atom_id res chain seq x y z
N MET A 1 40.19 -13.61 -87.72
CA MET A 1 40.06 -14.83 -86.87
C MET A 1 40.53 -14.57 -85.43
N VAL A 2 41.70 -13.89 -85.18
CA VAL A 2 42.19 -13.56 -83.77
C VAL A 2 41.31 -12.52 -83.09
N ASP A 3 40.84 -11.54 -83.87
CA ASP A 3 39.98 -10.45 -83.28
C ASP A 3 38.57 -10.90 -82.92
N ASP A 4 38.05 -11.93 -83.66
CA ASP A 4 36.72 -12.48 -83.34
C ASP A 4 36.77 -13.34 -82.07
N PHE A 5 37.90 -14.02 -81.85
CA PHE A 5 38.12 -14.82 -80.66
C PHE A 5 38.25 -13.91 -79.39
N ARG A 6 38.94 -12.75 -79.54
CA ARG A 6 39.09 -11.74 -78.49
C ARG A 6 37.74 -11.12 -78.12
N ARG A 7 36.91 -10.71 -79.10
CA ARG A 7 35.58 -10.18 -78.87
C ARG A 7 34.64 -11.20 -78.23
N GLY A 8 34.73 -12.49 -78.63
CA GLY A 8 34.00 -13.57 -77.99
C GLY A 8 34.38 -13.79 -76.53
N ALA A 9 35.69 -13.72 -76.19
CA ALA A 9 36.17 -13.87 -74.83
C ALA A 9 35.78 -12.67 -73.91
N GLU A 10 35.81 -11.44 -74.45
CA GLU A 10 35.38 -10.23 -73.74
C GLU A 10 33.88 -10.27 -73.45
N SER A 11 33.05 -10.66 -74.44
CA SER A 11 31.60 -10.78 -74.24
C SER A 11 31.20 -11.92 -73.27
N MET A 12 32.00 -13.01 -73.19
CA MET A 12 31.78 -14.05 -72.18
C MET A 12 32.19 -13.59 -70.77
N GLY A 13 33.24 -12.78 -70.64
CA GLY A 13 33.69 -12.18 -69.41
C GLY A 13 32.63 -11.21 -68.86
N GLU A 14 32.09 -10.34 -69.69
CA GLU A 14 31.02 -9.41 -69.32
C GLU A 14 29.71 -10.14 -68.87
N ARG A 15 29.32 -11.19 -69.61
CA ARG A 15 28.17 -12.02 -69.23
C ARG A 15 28.38 -12.75 -67.88
N ALA A 16 29.59 -13.24 -67.64
CA ALA A 16 29.94 -13.91 -66.39
C ALA A 16 29.96 -12.92 -65.19
N SER A 17 30.41 -11.67 -65.42
CA SER A 17 30.36 -10.61 -64.41
C SER A 17 28.91 -10.23 -64.11
N ALA A 18 28.09 -9.96 -65.11
CA ALA A 18 26.70 -9.62 -64.91
C ALA A 18 25.88 -10.72 -64.20
N ALA A 19 26.18 -12.00 -64.53
CA ALA A 19 25.56 -13.12 -63.81
C ALA A 19 25.98 -13.20 -62.34
N ARG A 20 27.24 -12.91 -62.02
CA ARG A 20 27.72 -12.82 -60.62
C ARG A 20 27.08 -11.67 -59.85
N ASP A 21 26.95 -10.52 -60.47
CA ASP A 21 26.32 -9.35 -59.86
C ASP A 21 24.84 -9.61 -59.56
N ALA A 22 24.12 -10.23 -60.51
CA ALA A 22 22.71 -10.64 -60.32
C ALA A 22 22.55 -11.68 -59.18
N VAL A 23 23.49 -12.62 -59.07
CA VAL A 23 23.48 -13.61 -57.96
C VAL A 23 23.73 -12.93 -56.62
N ASN A 24 24.70 -12.00 -56.57
CA ASN A 24 25.04 -11.27 -55.35
C ASN A 24 23.88 -10.38 -54.91
N GLU A 25 23.19 -9.71 -55.83
CA GLU A 25 22.02 -8.88 -55.53
C GLU A 25 20.88 -9.70 -54.99
N ARG A 26 20.53 -10.84 -55.59
CA ARG A 26 19.53 -11.76 -55.05
C ARG A 26 19.91 -12.32 -53.68
N ALA A 27 21.18 -12.58 -53.44
CA ALA A 27 21.67 -13.02 -52.13
C ALA A 27 21.51 -11.93 -51.04
N ARG A 28 21.72 -10.65 -51.41
CA ARG A 28 21.47 -9.50 -50.51
C ARG A 28 19.99 -9.36 -50.20
N GLU A 29 19.12 -9.36 -51.24
CA GLU A 29 17.66 -9.28 -51.06
C GLU A 29 17.13 -10.41 -50.18
N ALA A 30 17.57 -11.64 -50.42
CA ALA A 30 17.18 -12.79 -49.59
C ALA A 30 17.66 -12.63 -48.11
N LYS A 31 18.88 -12.10 -47.88
CA LYS A 31 19.40 -11.85 -46.55
C LYS A 31 18.61 -10.74 -45.83
N GLU A 32 18.26 -9.68 -46.53
CA GLU A 32 17.44 -8.60 -46.02
C GLU A 32 16.05 -9.09 -45.61
N ALA A 33 15.38 -9.85 -46.49
CA ALA A 33 14.07 -10.45 -46.21
C ALA A 33 14.10 -11.42 -45.01
N VAL A 34 15.16 -12.22 -44.85
CA VAL A 34 15.32 -13.09 -43.68
C VAL A 34 15.52 -12.29 -42.42
N ASN A 35 16.31 -11.21 -42.47
CA ASN A 35 16.55 -10.34 -41.32
C ASN A 35 15.27 -9.64 -40.90
N GLU A 36 14.48 -9.14 -41.86
CA GLU A 36 13.19 -8.49 -41.58
C GLU A 36 12.19 -9.49 -40.98
N ALA A 37 12.01 -10.67 -41.58
CA ALA A 37 11.15 -11.72 -41.03
C ALA A 37 11.58 -12.17 -39.62
N THR A 38 12.90 -12.22 -39.38
CA THR A 38 13.44 -12.57 -38.05
C THR A 38 13.14 -11.48 -37.01
N ARG A 39 13.23 -10.20 -37.41
CA ARG A 39 12.89 -9.07 -36.53
C ARG A 39 11.41 -9.10 -36.19
N ASP A 40 10.55 -9.22 -37.16
CA ASP A 40 9.09 -9.26 -36.99
C ASP A 40 8.65 -10.45 -36.12
N ALA A 41 9.28 -11.62 -36.31
CA ALA A 41 9.05 -12.78 -35.45
C ALA A 41 9.48 -12.55 -34.01
N ARG A 42 10.60 -11.86 -33.77
CA ARG A 42 11.07 -11.49 -32.42
C ARG A 42 10.14 -10.47 -31.76
N GLU A 43 9.68 -9.47 -32.49
CA GLU A 43 8.72 -8.48 -32.00
C GLU A 43 7.40 -9.16 -31.60
N ALA A 44 6.85 -10.02 -32.47
CA ALA A 44 5.63 -10.77 -32.16
C ALA A 44 5.77 -11.70 -30.93
N VAL A 45 6.94 -12.34 -30.77
CA VAL A 45 7.23 -13.16 -29.56
C VAL A 45 7.28 -12.30 -28.30
N ASN A 46 7.94 -11.13 -28.37
CA ASN A 46 8.04 -10.21 -27.25
C ASN A 46 6.67 -9.64 -26.84
N GLU A 47 5.84 -9.27 -27.81
CA GLU A 47 4.47 -8.79 -27.54
C GLU A 47 3.60 -9.87 -26.89
N ARG A 48 3.65 -11.11 -27.41
CA ARG A 48 2.93 -12.24 -26.79
C ARG A 48 3.44 -12.55 -25.37
N ALA A 49 4.74 -12.47 -25.14
CA ALA A 49 5.32 -12.67 -23.83
C ALA A 49 4.89 -11.56 -22.85
N ALA A 50 4.83 -10.31 -23.31
CA ALA A 50 4.35 -9.19 -22.50
C ALA A 50 2.85 -9.36 -22.15
N ALA A 51 2.02 -9.68 -23.13
CA ALA A 51 0.59 -9.93 -22.93
C ALA A 51 0.32 -11.12 -22.00
N ALA A 52 1.08 -12.21 -22.13
CA ALA A 52 0.98 -13.36 -21.24
C ALA A 52 1.40 -13.01 -19.78
N LYS A 53 2.44 -12.19 -19.64
CA LYS A 53 2.89 -11.69 -18.31
C LYS A 53 1.82 -10.81 -17.68
N GLU A 54 1.19 -9.93 -18.45
CA GLU A 54 0.13 -9.05 -17.97
C GLU A 54 -1.11 -9.85 -17.57
N ALA A 55 -1.58 -10.77 -18.40
CA ALA A 55 -2.70 -11.66 -18.10
C ALA A 55 -2.44 -12.53 -16.86
N THR A 56 -1.19 -13.00 -16.69
CA THR A 56 -0.79 -13.76 -15.48
C THR A 56 -0.80 -12.86 -14.25
N ALA A 57 -0.31 -11.62 -14.35
CA ALA A 57 -0.32 -10.66 -13.27
C ALA A 57 -1.77 -10.29 -12.85
N GLU A 58 -2.66 -10.10 -13.83
CA GLU A 58 -4.09 -9.86 -13.58
C GLU A 58 -4.76 -11.06 -12.90
N ALA A 59 -4.50 -12.28 -13.37
CA ALA A 59 -5.03 -13.50 -12.78
C ALA A 59 -4.54 -13.68 -11.31
N ILE A 60 -3.26 -13.40 -11.05
CA ILE A 60 -2.70 -13.41 -9.68
C ILE A 60 -3.33 -12.31 -8.82
N ALA A 61 -3.54 -11.11 -9.37
CA ALA A 61 -4.17 -10.00 -8.66
C ALA A 61 -5.65 -10.27 -8.32
N ALA A 62 -6.33 -11.08 -9.12
CA ALA A 62 -7.71 -11.52 -8.87
C ALA A 62 -7.82 -12.55 -7.74
N VAL A 63 -6.73 -13.26 -7.40
CA VAL A 63 -6.72 -14.23 -6.31
C VAL A 63 -6.59 -13.51 -4.97
N LYS A 64 -7.58 -13.70 -4.09
CA LYS A 64 -7.51 -13.22 -2.71
C LYS A 64 -6.42 -14.01 -1.96
N PRO A 65 -5.37 -13.37 -1.41
CA PRO A 65 -4.32 -14.05 -0.64
C PRO A 65 -4.91 -14.85 0.52
N LYS A 66 -4.34 -16.02 0.81
CA LYS A 66 -4.85 -16.92 1.87
C LYS A 66 -4.87 -16.28 3.25
N LEU A 67 -3.89 -15.43 3.55
CA LEU A 67 -3.75 -14.74 4.84
C LEU A 67 -4.47 -13.39 4.89
N ARG A 68 -5.27 -13.05 3.85
CA ARG A 68 -6.02 -11.79 3.80
C ARG A 68 -6.94 -11.63 5.01
N GLY A 69 -6.62 -10.64 5.87
CA GLY A 69 -7.40 -10.29 7.06
C GLY A 69 -7.19 -11.19 8.28
N VAL A 70 -6.39 -12.28 8.19
CA VAL A 70 -6.16 -13.22 9.31
C VAL A 70 -5.49 -12.51 10.49
N SER A 71 -4.48 -11.69 10.23
CA SER A 71 -3.77 -10.96 11.29
C SER A 71 -4.68 -9.99 12.05
N HIS A 72 -5.56 -9.26 11.34
CA HIS A 72 -6.53 -8.37 11.97
C HIS A 72 -7.64 -9.13 12.71
N GLU A 73 -8.03 -10.32 12.25
CA GLU A 73 -9.00 -11.18 12.94
C GLU A 73 -8.49 -11.58 14.34
N TRP A 74 -7.26 -12.10 14.45
CA TRP A 74 -6.68 -12.42 15.74
C TRP A 74 -6.42 -11.17 16.59
N ALA A 75 -5.90 -10.13 16.00
CA ALA A 75 -5.65 -8.87 16.69
C ALA A 75 -6.95 -8.22 17.22
N PHE A 76 -8.09 -8.39 16.54
CA PHE A 76 -9.39 -7.94 17.03
C PHE A 76 -9.73 -8.57 18.38
N PHE A 77 -9.68 -9.90 18.48
CA PHE A 77 -9.99 -10.56 19.77
C PHE A 77 -9.01 -10.18 20.87
N ILE A 78 -7.73 -10.06 20.54
CA ILE A 78 -6.71 -9.59 21.50
C ILE A 78 -7.03 -8.14 21.93
N SER A 79 -7.42 -7.27 21.00
CA SER A 79 -7.72 -5.86 21.31
C SER A 79 -8.94 -5.71 22.23
N LEU A 80 -9.93 -6.60 22.16
CA LEU A 80 -11.06 -6.60 23.09
C LEU A 80 -10.60 -6.87 24.53
N VAL A 81 -9.75 -7.87 24.72
CA VAL A 81 -9.21 -8.22 26.04
C VAL A 81 -8.31 -7.10 26.58
N LEU A 82 -7.36 -6.63 25.76
CA LEU A 82 -6.43 -5.58 26.18
C LEU A 82 -7.15 -4.22 26.35
N GLY A 83 -8.13 -3.91 25.53
CA GLY A 83 -8.94 -2.70 25.67
C GLY A 83 -9.81 -2.72 26.93
N ALA A 84 -10.44 -3.85 27.24
CA ALA A 84 -11.17 -4.03 28.50
C ALA A 84 -10.26 -3.89 29.72
N ALA A 85 -9.07 -4.49 29.69
CA ALA A 85 -8.07 -4.33 30.74
C ALA A 85 -7.64 -2.87 30.91
N LEU A 86 -7.37 -2.17 29.79
CA LEU A 86 -6.97 -0.76 29.82
C LEU A 86 -8.05 0.13 30.44
N ILE A 87 -9.32 -0.12 30.13
CA ILE A 87 -10.48 0.59 30.70
C ILE A 87 -10.61 0.27 32.20
N PHE A 88 -10.45 -1.01 32.60
CA PHE A 88 -10.55 -1.46 33.97
C PHE A 88 -9.48 -0.84 34.88
N PHE A 89 -8.25 -0.71 34.39
CA PHE A 89 -7.13 -0.12 35.13
C PHE A 89 -7.08 1.41 35.10
N ALA A 90 -7.93 2.07 34.32
CA ALA A 90 -8.01 3.53 34.31
C ALA A 90 -8.55 4.06 35.64
N LYS A 91 -7.78 4.96 36.29
CA LYS A 91 -8.03 5.40 37.67
C LYS A 91 -8.99 6.58 37.81
N THR A 92 -9.31 7.26 36.70
CA THR A 92 -10.20 8.44 36.76
C THR A 92 -11.23 8.39 35.66
N PRO A 93 -12.43 8.99 35.78
CA PRO A 93 -13.43 9.03 34.73
C PRO A 93 -12.89 9.61 33.42
N LYS A 94 -12.01 10.61 33.50
CA LYS A 94 -11.35 11.21 32.34
C LYS A 94 -10.42 10.20 31.62
N ALA A 95 -9.65 9.43 32.39
CA ALA A 95 -8.80 8.37 31.85
C ALA A 95 -9.65 7.25 31.23
N THR A 96 -10.68 6.79 31.93
CA THR A 96 -11.62 5.77 31.45
C THR A 96 -12.24 6.16 30.10
N LEU A 97 -12.71 7.41 29.99
CA LEU A 97 -13.25 7.92 28.72
C LEU A 97 -12.19 7.96 27.63
N ALA A 98 -11.01 8.49 27.91
CA ALA A 98 -9.94 8.65 26.93
C ALA A 98 -9.46 7.31 26.38
N VAL A 99 -9.16 6.34 27.26
CA VAL A 99 -8.71 5.00 26.83
C VAL A 99 -9.86 4.17 26.26
N GLY A 100 -11.11 4.41 26.69
CA GLY A 100 -12.30 3.79 26.13
C GLY A 100 -12.51 4.16 24.65
N ILE A 101 -12.38 5.44 24.33
CA ILE A 101 -12.44 5.93 22.92
C ILE A 101 -11.34 5.25 22.10
N TYR A 102 -10.11 5.21 22.61
CA TYR A 102 -9.00 4.53 21.94
C TYR A 102 -9.27 3.02 21.74
N ALA A 103 -9.64 2.31 22.79
CA ALA A 103 -9.89 0.87 22.75
C ALA A 103 -11.02 0.49 21.76
N VAL A 104 -12.11 1.27 21.77
CA VAL A 104 -13.21 1.09 20.81
C VAL A 104 -12.74 1.37 19.40
N SER A 105 -11.99 2.45 19.17
CA SER A 105 -11.47 2.79 17.83
C SER A 105 -10.54 1.71 17.29
N LEU A 106 -9.63 1.18 18.12
CA LEU A 106 -8.72 0.10 17.74
C LEU A 106 -9.48 -1.20 17.40
N SER A 107 -10.40 -1.61 18.28
CA SER A 107 -11.18 -2.82 18.06
C SER A 107 -12.12 -2.68 16.86
N ALA A 108 -12.72 -1.51 16.66
CA ALA A 108 -13.57 -1.23 15.51
C ALA A 108 -12.79 -1.31 14.18
N LEU A 109 -11.57 -0.76 14.11
CA LEU A 109 -10.71 -0.90 12.95
C LEU A 109 -10.39 -2.37 12.68
N LEU A 110 -9.86 -3.08 13.67
CA LEU A 110 -9.42 -4.47 13.52
C LEU A 110 -10.58 -5.40 13.16
N GLY A 111 -11.73 -5.23 13.82
CA GLY A 111 -12.93 -6.04 13.58
C GLY A 111 -13.56 -5.76 12.22
N THR A 112 -13.66 -4.50 11.82
CA THR A 112 -14.20 -4.12 10.50
C THR A 112 -13.29 -4.62 9.38
N SER A 113 -11.99 -4.47 9.55
CA SER A 113 -11.00 -4.97 8.58
C SER A 113 -11.03 -6.50 8.47
N ALA A 114 -11.06 -7.20 9.61
CA ALA A 114 -11.22 -8.66 9.63
C ALA A 114 -12.50 -9.08 8.89
N LEU A 115 -13.62 -8.47 9.24
CA LEU A 115 -14.94 -8.75 8.63
C LEU A 115 -14.92 -8.50 7.11
N TYR A 116 -14.41 -7.35 6.67
CA TYR A 116 -14.33 -7.03 5.25
C TYR A 116 -13.47 -8.06 4.49
N HIS A 117 -12.33 -8.44 5.04
CA HIS A 117 -11.37 -9.30 4.37
C HIS A 117 -11.65 -10.80 4.49
N ARG A 118 -12.30 -11.27 5.57
CA ARG A 118 -12.56 -12.70 5.78
C ARG A 118 -13.85 -13.18 5.14
N VAL A 119 -14.91 -12.37 5.21
CA VAL A 119 -16.23 -12.74 4.68
C VAL A 119 -16.22 -12.69 3.14
N ASN A 120 -16.87 -13.68 2.53
CA ASN A 120 -17.13 -13.70 1.10
C ASN A 120 -18.48 -13.03 0.82
N TRP A 121 -18.42 -11.75 0.49
CA TRP A 121 -19.60 -10.92 0.23
C TRP A 121 -20.26 -11.32 -1.09
N LYS A 122 -21.48 -11.85 -1.04
CA LYS A 122 -22.25 -12.27 -2.23
C LYS A 122 -22.76 -11.07 -3.04
N ARG A 123 -23.09 -9.95 -2.36
CA ARG A 123 -23.63 -8.74 -3.00
C ARG A 123 -22.52 -7.70 -3.19
N PRO A 124 -22.22 -7.26 -4.45
CA PRO A 124 -21.17 -6.28 -4.73
C PRO A 124 -21.36 -4.95 -3.97
N SER A 125 -22.60 -4.50 -3.82
CA SER A 125 -22.92 -3.27 -3.06
C SER A 125 -22.51 -3.38 -1.59
N VAL A 126 -22.82 -4.50 -0.93
CA VAL A 126 -22.42 -4.73 0.48
C VAL A 126 -20.91 -4.77 0.60
N ARG A 127 -20.20 -5.46 -0.32
CA ARG A 127 -18.75 -5.47 -0.34
C ARG A 127 -18.14 -4.07 -0.48
N THR A 128 -18.73 -3.23 -1.32
CA THR A 128 -18.29 -1.83 -1.50
C THR A 128 -18.48 -1.02 -0.23
N TRP A 129 -19.62 -1.16 0.45
CA TRP A 129 -19.88 -0.53 1.73
C TRP A 129 -18.90 -0.97 2.82
N MET A 130 -18.65 -2.27 2.92
CA MET A 130 -17.68 -2.82 3.89
C MET A 130 -16.27 -2.32 3.63
N ARG A 131 -15.86 -2.16 2.35
CA ARG A 131 -14.57 -1.56 2.01
C ARG A 131 -14.48 -0.11 2.47
N ARG A 132 -15.53 0.69 2.25
CA ARG A 132 -15.57 2.08 2.70
C ARG A 132 -15.48 2.15 4.23
N LEU A 133 -16.20 1.29 4.91
CA LEU A 133 -16.17 1.24 6.37
C LEU A 133 -14.79 0.85 6.89
N ASP A 134 -14.15 -0.16 6.29
CA ASP A 134 -12.77 -0.59 6.62
C ASP A 134 -11.78 0.59 6.51
N HIS A 135 -11.82 1.34 5.41
CA HIS A 135 -10.96 2.52 5.24
C HIS A 135 -11.33 3.67 6.19
N THR A 136 -12.61 3.89 6.41
CA THR A 136 -13.10 4.93 7.35
C THR A 136 -12.60 4.70 8.77
N MET A 137 -12.50 3.43 9.22
CA MET A 137 -12.02 3.12 10.57
C MET A 137 -10.57 3.53 10.82
N ILE A 138 -9.75 3.70 9.78
CA ILE A 138 -8.38 4.22 9.92
C ILE A 138 -8.40 5.65 10.48
N PHE A 139 -9.27 6.51 9.99
CA PHE A 139 -9.44 7.88 10.49
C PHE A 139 -9.85 7.90 11.97
N PHE A 140 -10.80 7.05 12.32
CA PHE A 140 -11.26 6.94 13.71
C PHE A 140 -10.18 6.37 14.64
N LEU A 141 -9.35 5.44 14.17
CA LEU A 141 -8.20 4.97 14.96
C LEU A 141 -7.18 6.09 15.17
N ILE A 142 -6.89 6.90 14.15
CA ILE A 142 -5.97 8.04 14.30
C ILE A 142 -6.51 8.97 15.38
N ALA A 143 -7.74 9.47 15.27
CA ALA A 143 -8.33 10.38 16.26
C ALA A 143 -8.45 9.72 17.65
N GLY A 144 -8.85 8.45 17.70
CA GLY A 144 -8.90 7.67 18.94
C GLY A 144 -7.56 7.53 19.62
N THR A 145 -6.47 7.36 18.85
CA THR A 145 -5.09 7.28 19.38
C THR A 145 -4.63 8.61 19.97
N TYR A 146 -4.98 9.75 19.36
CA TYR A 146 -4.66 11.08 19.89
C TYR A 146 -5.40 11.41 21.18
N THR A 147 -6.59 10.86 21.37
CA THR A 147 -7.48 11.21 22.48
C THR A 147 -6.84 11.01 23.87
N PRO A 148 -6.20 9.87 24.21
CA PRO A 148 -5.50 9.71 25.47
C PRO A 148 -4.37 10.72 25.69
N PHE A 149 -3.59 11.02 24.66
CA PHE A 149 -2.48 11.97 24.77
C PHE A 149 -2.98 13.39 24.98
N ALA A 150 -3.97 13.84 24.21
CA ALA A 150 -4.55 15.17 24.34
C ALA A 150 -5.27 15.38 25.67
N LEU A 151 -5.95 14.34 26.18
CA LEU A 151 -6.70 14.48 27.43
C LEU A 151 -5.86 14.20 28.68
N LEU A 152 -4.85 13.33 28.61
CA LEU A 152 -4.16 12.85 29.81
C LEU A 152 -2.72 13.36 29.96
N VAL A 153 -2.05 13.73 28.87
CA VAL A 153 -0.63 14.10 28.87
C VAL A 153 -0.44 15.58 28.58
N MET A 154 -1.11 16.05 27.53
CA MET A 154 -1.00 17.44 27.09
C MET A 154 -1.88 18.37 27.94
N ASN A 155 -1.54 19.67 27.95
CA ASN A 155 -2.28 20.68 28.66
C ASN A 155 -2.53 21.94 27.81
N GLY A 156 -3.44 22.78 28.27
CA GLY A 156 -3.68 24.08 27.63
C GLY A 156 -4.35 24.07 26.25
N PRO A 157 -4.32 25.21 25.55
CA PRO A 157 -5.03 25.39 24.31
C PRO A 157 -4.55 24.48 23.16
N LEU A 158 -3.26 24.09 23.14
CA LEU A 158 -2.68 23.25 22.12
C LEU A 158 -3.29 21.84 22.14
N ALA A 159 -3.47 21.26 23.34
CA ALA A 159 -4.12 19.95 23.51
C ALA A 159 -5.53 19.95 22.92
N THR A 160 -6.32 21.00 23.21
CA THR A 160 -7.67 21.16 22.69
C THR A 160 -7.67 21.36 21.16
N ALA A 161 -6.78 22.21 20.65
CA ALA A 161 -6.66 22.47 19.22
C ALA A 161 -6.31 21.20 18.44
N ILE A 162 -5.36 20.40 18.92
CA ILE A 162 -4.98 19.12 18.31
C ILE A 162 -6.14 18.13 18.35
N LEU A 163 -6.81 17.99 19.50
CA LEU A 163 -7.95 17.10 19.63
C LEU A 163 -9.07 17.46 18.63
N ILE A 164 -9.41 18.75 18.53
CA ILE A 164 -10.38 19.22 17.55
C ILE A 164 -9.90 18.94 16.11
N ALA A 165 -8.66 19.30 15.79
CA ALA A 165 -8.11 19.13 14.45
C ALA A 165 -8.14 17.66 13.99
N VAL A 166 -7.73 16.71 14.84
CA VAL A 166 -7.70 15.29 14.47
C VAL A 166 -9.11 14.69 14.35
N TRP A 167 -10.06 15.08 15.21
CA TRP A 167 -11.44 14.61 15.10
C TRP A 167 -12.18 15.22 13.90
N VAL A 168 -12.02 16.52 13.65
CA VAL A 168 -12.56 17.17 12.45
C VAL A 168 -11.95 16.56 11.19
N GLY A 169 -10.62 16.37 11.17
CA GLY A 169 -9.92 15.71 10.08
C GLY A 169 -10.39 14.26 9.87
N ALA A 170 -10.61 13.51 10.94
CA ALA A 170 -11.12 12.14 10.87
C ALA A 170 -12.54 12.09 10.29
N ILE A 171 -13.43 12.96 10.72
CA ILE A 171 -14.80 13.05 10.20
C ILE A 171 -14.77 13.46 8.72
N ALA A 172 -14.00 14.48 8.36
CA ALA A 172 -13.86 14.92 6.97
C ALA A 172 -13.31 13.80 6.07
N GLY A 173 -12.24 13.10 6.52
CA GLY A 173 -11.69 11.95 5.81
C GLY A 173 -12.69 10.80 5.67
N ALA A 174 -13.43 10.49 6.73
CA ALA A 174 -14.50 9.50 6.71
C ALA A 174 -15.59 9.85 5.66
N ILE A 175 -15.99 11.12 5.58
CA ILE A 175 -16.96 11.60 4.58
C ILE A 175 -16.39 11.39 3.16
N VAL A 176 -15.13 11.74 2.94
CA VAL A 176 -14.47 11.53 1.62
C VAL A 176 -14.49 10.05 1.23
N GLU A 177 -14.11 9.13 2.14
CA GLU A 177 -14.16 7.68 1.88
C GLU A 177 -15.58 7.17 1.57
N MET A 178 -16.58 7.74 2.23
CA MET A 178 -17.98 7.32 2.05
C MET A 178 -18.57 7.85 0.74
N VAL A 179 -18.19 9.04 0.29
CA VAL A 179 -18.81 9.72 -0.86
C VAL A 179 -18.00 9.48 -2.15
N TRP A 180 -16.68 9.60 -2.12
CA TRP A 180 -15.84 9.51 -3.31
C TRP A 180 -15.41 8.07 -3.59
N VAL A 181 -16.23 7.34 -4.35
CA VAL A 181 -15.95 5.95 -4.73
C VAL A 181 -14.85 5.88 -5.78
N GLY A 182 -13.83 5.04 -5.52
CA GLY A 182 -12.80 4.75 -6.53
C GLY A 182 -11.69 5.79 -6.66
N HIS A 183 -11.54 6.69 -5.68
CA HIS A 183 -10.37 7.56 -5.63
C HIS A 183 -9.05 6.75 -5.57
N PRO A 184 -7.94 7.30 -6.09
CA PRO A 184 -6.64 6.66 -6.03
C PRO A 184 -6.20 6.41 -4.59
N LYS A 185 -5.55 5.27 -4.31
CA LYS A 185 -5.09 4.88 -2.95
C LYS A 185 -4.15 5.90 -2.31
N TRP A 186 -3.37 6.63 -3.10
CA TRP A 186 -2.46 7.65 -2.59
C TRP A 186 -3.21 8.83 -1.94
N VAL A 187 -4.46 9.12 -2.38
CA VAL A 187 -5.29 10.17 -1.77
C VAL A 187 -5.57 9.83 -0.31
N SER A 188 -6.12 8.65 -0.03
CA SER A 188 -6.35 8.21 1.35
C SER A 188 -5.06 8.18 2.16
N ALA A 189 -3.98 7.63 1.58
CA ALA A 189 -2.68 7.56 2.25
C ALA A 189 -2.16 8.95 2.64
N THR A 190 -2.28 9.95 1.76
CA THR A 190 -1.87 11.32 2.04
C THR A 190 -2.70 11.93 3.18
N VAL A 191 -4.02 11.75 3.16
CA VAL A 191 -4.90 12.27 4.21
C VAL A 191 -4.60 11.61 5.56
N TYR A 192 -4.42 10.27 5.61
CA TYR A 192 -4.02 9.56 6.84
C TYR A 192 -2.71 10.11 7.40
N LEU A 193 -1.70 10.32 6.54
CA LEU A 193 -0.40 10.83 6.94
C LEU A 193 -0.50 12.27 7.44
N THR A 194 -1.25 13.12 6.74
CA THR A 194 -1.42 14.52 7.15
C THR A 194 -2.02 14.63 8.55
N ILE A 195 -3.09 13.87 8.83
CA ILE A 195 -3.73 13.86 10.16
C ILE A 195 -2.83 13.16 11.18
N GLY A 196 -2.17 12.07 10.79
CA GLY A 196 -1.31 11.29 11.68
C GLY A 196 -0.06 12.05 12.16
N TRP A 197 0.48 12.98 11.34
CA TRP A 197 1.67 13.75 11.69
C TRP A 197 1.37 15.09 12.38
N VAL A 198 0.11 15.40 12.68
CA VAL A 198 -0.25 16.57 13.54
C VAL A 198 0.44 16.49 14.91
N ALA A 199 0.75 15.28 15.42
CA ALA A 199 1.49 15.06 16.66
C ALA A 199 2.87 15.76 16.72
N VAL A 200 3.48 16.06 15.57
CA VAL A 200 4.76 16.79 15.54
C VAL A 200 4.64 18.16 16.20
N ALA A 201 3.50 18.83 16.08
CA ALA A 201 3.26 20.10 16.76
C ALA A 201 3.22 19.96 18.29
N ALA A 202 2.83 18.78 18.80
CA ALA A 202 2.78 18.47 20.21
C ALA A 202 4.03 17.78 20.74
N PHE A 203 5.04 17.55 19.91
CA PHE A 203 6.21 16.76 20.30
C PHE A 203 6.93 17.28 21.55
N PRO A 204 7.14 18.60 21.76
CA PRO A 204 7.74 19.11 22.98
C PRO A 204 6.94 18.78 24.25
N GLU A 205 5.60 18.84 24.17
CA GLU A 205 4.73 18.50 25.31
C GLU A 205 4.72 16.99 25.58
N LEU A 206 4.69 16.17 24.52
CA LEU A 206 4.78 14.72 24.64
C LEU A 206 6.13 14.28 25.21
N TRP A 207 7.21 14.94 24.80
CA TRP A 207 8.55 14.67 25.32
C TRP A 207 8.66 14.99 26.82
N SER A 208 8.17 16.16 27.25
CA SER A 208 8.19 16.55 28.64
C SER A 208 7.21 15.75 29.51
N GLY A 209 6.05 15.40 29.01
CA GLY A 209 4.99 14.72 29.74
C GLY A 209 5.16 13.20 29.85
N LEU A 210 5.70 12.54 28.83
CA LEU A 210 5.88 11.08 28.77
C LEU A 210 7.34 10.65 29.02
N GLY A 211 8.29 11.57 28.85
CA GLY A 211 9.71 11.27 28.81
C GLY A 211 10.20 10.79 27.44
N PRO A 212 11.54 10.79 27.26
CA PRO A 212 12.14 10.55 25.95
C PRO A 212 11.83 9.17 25.35
N THR A 213 11.81 8.13 26.16
CA THR A 213 11.56 6.76 25.70
C THR A 213 10.18 6.64 25.04
N ALA A 214 9.13 7.07 25.74
CA ALA A 214 7.77 6.97 25.24
C ALA A 214 7.53 7.91 24.04
N ALA A 215 8.08 9.11 24.07
CA ALA A 215 8.01 10.05 22.94
C ALA A 215 8.69 9.48 21.68
N LEU A 216 9.86 8.85 21.80
CA LEU A 216 10.53 8.19 20.68
C LEU A 216 9.77 6.94 20.20
N MET A 217 9.15 6.19 21.10
CA MET A 217 8.25 5.08 20.70
C MET A 217 7.07 5.59 19.87
N LEU A 218 6.45 6.72 20.23
CA LEU A 218 5.38 7.32 19.43
C LEU A 218 5.85 7.70 18.03
N VAL A 219 7.04 8.31 17.92
CA VAL A 219 7.65 8.61 16.62
C VAL A 219 7.89 7.32 15.82
N GLY A 220 8.46 6.29 16.48
CA GLY A 220 8.68 4.98 15.85
C GLY A 220 7.40 4.34 15.32
N GLY A 221 6.31 4.40 16.09
CA GLY A 221 4.98 3.97 15.64
C GLY A 221 4.47 4.77 14.45
N GLY A 222 4.65 6.11 14.47
CA GLY A 222 4.32 6.98 13.34
C GLY A 222 5.10 6.65 12.07
N VAL A 223 6.38 6.32 12.20
CA VAL A 223 7.23 5.86 11.07
C VAL A 223 6.73 4.53 10.53
N LEU A 224 6.33 3.57 11.37
CA LEU A 224 5.76 2.30 10.94
C LEU A 224 4.42 2.49 10.22
N TYR A 225 3.52 3.35 10.71
CA TYR A 225 2.29 3.69 9.99
C TYR A 225 2.59 4.32 8.63
N THR A 226 3.58 5.21 8.58
CA THR A 226 4.02 5.85 7.32
C THR A 226 4.54 4.81 6.33
N ALA A 227 5.42 3.90 6.77
CA ALA A 227 5.92 2.81 5.94
C ALA A 227 4.76 1.92 5.42
N GLY A 228 3.81 1.60 6.29
CA GLY A 228 2.60 0.88 5.91
C GLY A 228 1.78 1.62 4.85
N ALA A 229 1.53 2.92 5.03
CA ALA A 229 0.80 3.75 4.07
C ALA A 229 1.50 3.82 2.70
N VAL A 230 2.84 3.92 2.69
CA VAL A 230 3.63 3.86 1.46
C VAL A 230 3.49 2.50 0.78
N VAL A 231 3.64 1.39 1.52
CA VAL A 231 3.42 0.02 0.99
C VAL A 231 2.03 -0.12 0.37
N TYR A 232 1.00 0.40 1.04
CA TYR A 232 -0.37 0.38 0.54
C TYR A 232 -0.53 1.19 -0.76
N ALA A 233 0.06 2.39 -0.84
CA ALA A 233 -0.04 3.28 -1.99
C ALA A 233 0.71 2.72 -3.22
N VAL A 234 1.97 2.25 -3.03
CA VAL A 234 2.81 1.73 -4.12
C VAL A 234 2.55 0.26 -4.43
N GLN A 235 1.79 -0.46 -3.58
CA GLN A 235 1.46 -1.88 -3.71
C GLN A 235 2.70 -2.81 -3.74
N ARG A 236 3.78 -2.40 -3.05
CA ARG A 236 5.04 -3.14 -2.95
C ARG A 236 5.62 -2.99 -1.53
N PRO A 237 6.38 -4.01 -1.04
CA PRO A 237 6.66 -5.30 -1.67
C PRO A 237 5.43 -6.22 -1.73
N ASN A 238 5.43 -7.15 -2.68
CA ASN A 238 4.38 -8.17 -2.83
C ASN A 238 5.03 -9.56 -2.81
N PRO A 239 5.46 -10.04 -1.63
CA PRO A 239 6.40 -11.17 -1.50
C PRO A 239 5.79 -12.49 -1.97
N SER A 240 4.51 -12.73 -1.70
CA SER A 240 3.80 -13.95 -2.13
C SER A 240 2.34 -13.60 -2.44
N PRO A 241 2.02 -13.19 -3.68
CA PRO A 241 0.69 -12.68 -4.04
C PRO A 241 -0.48 -13.62 -3.69
N ALA A 242 -0.25 -14.95 -3.71
CA ALA A 242 -1.27 -15.94 -3.40
C ALA A 242 -1.45 -16.20 -1.89
N ILE A 243 -0.46 -15.85 -1.04
CA ILE A 243 -0.46 -16.19 0.39
C ILE A 243 -0.38 -14.93 1.25
N PHE A 244 0.64 -14.10 1.02
CA PHE A 244 1.00 -12.91 1.78
C PHE A 244 1.44 -11.80 0.82
N GLY A 245 0.52 -10.95 0.44
CA GLY A 245 0.76 -9.86 -0.52
C GLY A 245 1.10 -8.53 0.16
N TYR A 246 1.19 -7.46 -0.65
CA TYR A 246 1.48 -6.10 -0.17
C TYR A 246 0.48 -5.61 0.90
N HIS A 247 -0.77 -6.03 0.82
CA HIS A 247 -1.81 -5.63 1.76
C HIS A 247 -1.62 -6.27 3.13
N GLU A 248 -1.17 -7.52 3.18
CA GLU A 248 -0.79 -8.20 4.42
C GLU A 248 0.47 -7.57 5.04
N VAL A 249 1.42 -7.11 4.22
CA VAL A 249 2.58 -6.32 4.67
C VAL A 249 2.11 -5.00 5.29
N PHE A 250 1.18 -4.30 4.63
CA PHE A 250 0.54 -3.09 5.20
C PHE A 250 -0.11 -3.38 6.55
N HIS A 251 -0.92 -4.44 6.67
CA HIS A 251 -1.54 -4.85 7.95
C HIS A 251 -0.50 -5.14 9.03
N ALA A 252 0.62 -5.77 8.70
CA ALA A 252 1.69 -6.04 9.66
C ALA A 252 2.31 -4.74 10.21
N PHE A 253 2.53 -3.73 9.36
CA PHE A 253 2.98 -2.40 9.80
C PHE A 253 1.97 -1.71 10.70
N VAL A 254 0.68 -1.78 10.35
CA VAL A 254 -0.41 -1.23 11.17
C VAL A 254 -0.44 -1.88 12.56
N LEU A 255 -0.34 -3.21 12.64
CA LEU A 255 -0.32 -3.93 13.91
C LEU A 255 0.90 -3.62 14.76
N ALA A 256 2.10 -3.55 14.15
CA ALA A 256 3.32 -3.20 14.86
C ALA A 256 3.24 -1.77 15.42
N ALA A 257 2.77 -0.80 14.63
CA ALA A 257 2.56 0.56 15.07
C ALA A 257 1.51 0.67 16.18
N ALA A 258 0.37 -0.02 16.01
CA ALA A 258 -0.70 -0.06 17.00
C ALA A 258 -0.23 -0.64 18.33
N LEU A 259 0.58 -1.70 18.31
CA LEU A 259 1.16 -2.32 19.52
C LEU A 259 2.07 -1.34 20.25
N ILE A 260 2.93 -0.60 19.53
CA ILE A 260 3.79 0.42 20.12
C ILE A 260 2.95 1.53 20.76
N HIS A 261 1.96 2.08 20.04
CA HIS A 261 1.11 3.15 20.57
C HIS A 261 0.25 2.67 21.74
N PHE A 262 -0.29 1.43 21.67
CA PHE A 262 -0.99 0.81 22.78
C PHE A 262 -0.08 0.73 24.02
N SER A 263 1.16 0.29 23.86
CA SER A 263 2.13 0.19 24.97
C SER A 263 2.37 1.55 25.61
N VAL A 264 2.55 2.61 24.80
CA VAL A 264 2.73 3.97 25.35
C VAL A 264 1.48 4.44 26.09
N ILE A 265 0.30 4.22 25.54
CA ILE A 265 -0.96 4.59 26.20
C ILE A 265 -1.11 3.83 27.53
N ALA A 266 -0.88 2.52 27.52
CA ALA A 266 -1.08 1.66 28.68
C ALA A 266 -0.09 1.95 29.83
N PHE A 267 1.19 2.16 29.53
CA PHE A 267 2.25 2.17 30.54
C PHE A 267 2.76 3.57 30.90
N TRP A 268 2.53 4.56 30.05
CA TRP A 268 2.99 5.95 30.28
C TRP A 268 1.85 6.94 30.40
N ALA A 269 0.86 6.93 29.49
CA ALA A 269 -0.22 7.90 29.52
C ALA A 269 -1.29 7.58 30.57
N THR A 270 -1.73 6.33 30.68
CA THR A 270 -2.82 5.94 31.60
C THR A 270 -2.41 5.96 33.10
N PRO A 271 -1.25 5.47 33.51
CA PRO A 271 -0.86 5.53 34.93
C PRO A 271 -0.61 6.93 35.48
N LEU A 272 -0.42 7.90 34.61
CA LEU A 272 -0.12 9.30 35.02
C LEU A 272 -1.37 10.09 35.42
N ARG A 273 -2.58 9.55 35.29
CA ARG A 273 -3.83 10.30 35.52
C ARG A 273 -4.80 9.48 36.43
#